data_35350017ba4ca94f471645d7599dc33c
#
_entry.id   35350017ba4ca94f471645d7599dc33c
#
_cell.length_a   1.000
_cell.length_b   1.000
_cell.length_c   1.000
_cell.angle_alpha   90.00
_cell.angle_beta   90.00
_cell.angle_gamma   90.00
#
_symmetry.space_group_name_H-M   'P 1'
#
loop_
_entity.id
_entity.type
_entity.pdbx_description
1 polymer ?
#
loop_
_entity_poly.entity_id
_entity_poly.type
_entity_poly.pdbx_seq_one_letter_code
_entity_poly.pdbx_strand_id
1 'polypeptide(L)'
;PDAFMDGDTDWWDEMTQNALTTQCDISVRGGTQNSNYFISFGYNDQKGVVKGGRSKLLTGRLNFETLIGKQVKLGVNLSGSSRKTNNKDNLIDNIIRFRPDFPAYNEDGSINLVTTSTVIENPHLTLANRNDGRGLTFSGSAFLEWTILDGLKFKSTGTVNYTNSQTDIFSKKGTRGYATAYNSRNLGNSENNTYVWDNTLTWMKTFGKHNLVAMVGHSIEKYKSRMLSGGAEEFPDEEVLINLGSGADSWADSDEAGNTLVSAIARVNYKYNNRYLATFTFRTDGSSKFGPDKRWGYFPSGALAWVISEEEFMSPLKLYIPYLKLRAS
;
A
#
# COMPACT_ATOMS: atom_id res chain seq x y z
N PRO A 1 -30.96 -17.01 36.98
CA PRO A 1 -30.74 -15.68 37.50
C PRO A 1 -29.24 -15.57 37.69
N ASP A 2 -28.62 -14.72 36.87
CA ASP A 2 -27.21 -14.47 36.94
C ASP A 2 -26.92 -13.75 38.25
N ALA A 3 -26.35 -14.47 39.22
CA ALA A 3 -25.85 -13.84 40.43
C ALA A 3 -24.82 -12.80 40.04
N PHE A 4 -24.92 -11.58 40.56
CA PHE A 4 -23.84 -10.63 40.49
C PHE A 4 -22.65 -11.23 41.23
N MET A 5 -21.48 -11.16 40.57
CA MET A 5 -20.22 -11.55 41.19
C MET A 5 -19.72 -10.36 42.02
N ASP A 6 -18.98 -10.61 43.09
CA ASP A 6 -18.48 -9.54 43.99
C ASP A 6 -17.28 -8.77 43.43
N GLY A 7 -17.06 -8.81 42.12
CA GLY A 7 -15.97 -8.09 41.45
C GLY A 7 -16.34 -6.64 41.10
N ASP A 8 -15.35 -5.77 41.05
CA ASP A 8 -15.44 -4.40 40.51
C ASP A 8 -14.16 -4.15 39.67
N THR A 9 -14.11 -4.78 38.51
CA THR A 9 -12.95 -4.72 37.63
C THR A 9 -13.08 -3.58 36.63
N ASP A 10 -12.16 -2.62 36.68
CA ASP A 10 -11.96 -1.67 35.60
C ASP A 10 -11.19 -2.37 34.47
N TRP A 11 -11.92 -2.96 33.51
CA TRP A 11 -11.34 -3.66 32.35
C TRP A 11 -10.55 -2.73 31.46
N TRP A 12 -10.85 -1.43 31.46
CA TRP A 12 -10.07 -0.48 30.67
C TRP A 12 -8.66 -0.31 31.28
N ASP A 13 -8.56 -0.09 32.57
CA ASP A 13 -7.27 0.03 33.26
C ASP A 13 -6.50 -1.29 33.20
N GLU A 14 -7.18 -2.42 33.44
CA GLU A 14 -6.58 -3.75 33.38
C GLU A 14 -5.97 -4.07 32.01
N MET A 15 -6.61 -3.66 30.90
CA MET A 15 -6.20 -4.04 29.53
C MET A 15 -5.44 -2.97 28.78
N THR A 16 -5.27 -1.78 29.35
CA THR A 16 -4.51 -0.71 28.71
C THR A 16 -3.15 -0.51 29.35
N GLN A 17 -2.30 0.22 28.68
CA GLN A 17 -0.95 0.56 29.11
C GLN A 17 -0.49 1.88 28.49
N ASN A 18 0.52 2.51 29.11
CA ASN A 18 1.22 3.60 28.46
C ASN A 18 1.90 3.11 27.18
N ALA A 19 1.52 3.67 26.05
CA ALA A 19 2.04 3.30 24.75
C ALA A 19 3.26 4.15 24.39
N LEU A 20 4.41 3.50 24.19
CA LEU A 20 5.63 4.16 23.75
C LEU A 20 5.78 3.99 22.23
N THR A 21 5.98 5.10 21.53
CA THR A 21 6.40 5.10 20.13
C THR A 21 7.85 5.59 20.04
N THR A 22 8.70 4.77 19.40
CA THR A 22 10.08 5.13 19.08
C THR A 22 10.22 5.27 17.58
N GLN A 23 10.65 6.43 17.10
CA GLN A 23 10.93 6.68 15.70
C GLN A 23 12.34 7.20 15.51
N CYS A 24 13.05 6.64 14.54
CA CYS A 24 14.38 7.07 14.15
C CYS A 24 14.47 7.08 12.62
N ASP A 25 14.82 8.23 12.06
CA ASP A 25 15.00 8.41 10.63
C ASP A 25 16.38 9.02 10.38
N ILE A 26 17.14 8.38 9.49
CA ILE A 26 18.45 8.85 9.05
C ILE A 26 18.39 9.00 7.53
N SER A 27 18.88 10.14 7.01
CA SER A 27 19.00 10.33 5.59
C SER A 27 20.28 11.06 5.20
N VAL A 28 20.78 10.70 4.03
CA VAL A 28 21.93 11.34 3.40
C VAL A 28 21.55 11.72 1.99
N ARG A 29 21.88 12.94 1.62
CA ARG A 29 21.72 13.42 0.24
C ARG A 29 22.98 14.14 -0.20
N GLY A 30 23.29 14.01 -1.47
CA GLY A 30 24.42 14.68 -2.07
C GLY A 30 24.37 14.64 -3.57
N GLY A 31 25.31 15.27 -4.20
CA GLY A 31 25.41 15.27 -5.65
C GLY A 31 26.47 16.20 -6.20
N THR A 32 26.60 16.15 -7.49
CA THR A 32 27.42 17.03 -8.32
C THR A 32 26.51 17.74 -9.33
N GLN A 33 27.07 18.50 -10.26
CA GLN A 33 26.29 19.06 -11.37
C GLN A 33 25.61 17.98 -12.26
N ASN A 34 26.19 16.78 -12.31
CA ASN A 34 25.72 15.71 -13.18
C ASN A 34 25.05 14.55 -12.45
N SER A 35 25.19 14.45 -11.14
CA SER A 35 24.67 13.31 -10.38
C SER A 35 24.08 13.78 -9.08
N ASN A 36 22.97 13.15 -8.65
CA ASN A 36 22.41 13.34 -7.33
C ASN A 36 22.01 12.00 -6.73
N TYR A 37 22.07 11.93 -5.41
CA TYR A 37 21.62 10.76 -4.67
C TYR A 37 20.91 11.17 -3.37
N PHE A 38 19.99 10.31 -2.98
CA PHE A 38 19.32 10.34 -1.70
C PHE A 38 19.21 8.93 -1.17
N ILE A 39 19.65 8.72 0.07
CA ILE A 39 19.55 7.46 0.78
C ILE A 39 18.87 7.76 2.12
N SER A 40 17.89 6.97 2.50
CA SER A 40 17.27 7.09 3.82
C SER A 40 16.96 5.71 4.39
N PHE A 41 16.98 5.67 5.72
CA PHE A 41 16.62 4.53 6.51
C PHE A 41 15.75 5.01 7.67
N GLY A 42 14.63 4.33 7.91
CA GLY A 42 13.69 4.67 8.96
C GLY A 42 13.33 3.44 9.79
N TYR A 43 13.22 3.63 11.07
CA TYR A 43 12.73 2.65 12.04
C TYR A 43 11.62 3.26 12.87
N ASN A 44 10.50 2.55 12.97
CA ASN A 44 9.38 2.93 13.83
C ASN A 44 8.94 1.70 14.63
N ASP A 45 8.88 1.84 15.96
CA ASP A 45 8.39 0.81 16.89
C ASP A 45 7.28 1.42 17.73
N GLN A 46 6.06 1.01 17.50
CA GLN A 46 4.87 1.53 18.13
C GLN A 46 4.21 0.45 18.97
N LYS A 47 4.18 0.62 20.28
CA LYS A 47 3.35 -0.18 21.18
C LYS A 47 1.90 0.35 21.13
N GLY A 48 0.93 -0.56 21.21
CA GLY A 48 -0.47 -0.20 21.33
C GLY A 48 -0.83 0.27 22.74
N VAL A 49 -1.82 1.15 22.84
CA VAL A 49 -2.44 1.50 24.13
C VAL A 49 -3.07 0.26 24.76
N VAL A 50 -3.70 -0.58 23.96
CA VAL A 50 -4.16 -1.90 24.40
C VAL A 50 -2.98 -2.86 24.51
N LYS A 51 -2.91 -3.58 25.65
CA LYS A 51 -1.85 -4.57 25.93
C LYS A 51 -1.73 -5.58 24.78
N GLY A 52 -0.52 -6.02 24.48
CA GLY A 52 -0.21 -7.02 23.44
C GLY A 52 -0.15 -6.49 22.02
N GLY A 53 -0.74 -5.33 21.70
CA GLY A 53 -0.64 -4.71 20.40
C GLY A 53 0.74 -4.10 20.14
N ARG A 54 1.34 -4.36 18.96
CA ARG A 54 2.62 -3.76 18.56
C ARG A 54 2.79 -3.72 17.05
N SER A 55 3.37 -2.66 16.53
CA SER A 55 3.79 -2.54 15.14
C SER A 55 5.23 -2.08 15.05
N LYS A 56 6.06 -2.86 14.35
CA LYS A 56 7.44 -2.48 14.02
C LYS A 56 7.54 -2.31 12.51
N LEU A 57 8.08 -1.18 12.06
CA LEU A 57 8.27 -0.85 10.66
C LEU A 57 9.71 -0.44 10.42
N LEU A 58 10.34 -1.09 9.47
CA LEU A 58 11.63 -0.74 8.92
C LEU A 58 11.43 -0.26 7.49
N THR A 59 12.03 0.86 7.11
CA THR A 59 11.97 1.40 5.76
C THR A 59 13.35 1.73 5.23
N GLY A 60 13.54 1.55 3.93
CA GLY A 60 14.75 1.98 3.22
C GLY A 60 14.38 2.61 1.89
N ARG A 61 15.11 3.65 1.50
CA ARG A 61 14.96 4.30 0.19
C ARG A 61 16.31 4.69 -0.37
N LEU A 62 16.48 4.47 -1.67
CA LEU A 62 17.61 4.94 -2.46
C LEU A 62 17.09 5.55 -3.74
N ASN A 63 17.44 6.80 -3.99
CA ASN A 63 17.24 7.46 -5.27
C ASN A 63 18.62 7.88 -5.80
N PHE A 64 18.88 7.57 -7.04
CA PHE A 64 20.10 7.95 -7.73
C PHE A 64 19.77 8.39 -9.15
N GLU A 65 20.30 9.53 -9.55
CA GLU A 65 20.22 10.00 -10.93
C GLU A 65 21.60 10.49 -11.37
N THR A 66 21.92 10.24 -12.62
CA THR A 66 23.17 10.75 -13.22
C THR A 66 22.98 11.09 -14.68
N LEU A 67 23.66 12.14 -15.11
CA LEU A 67 23.76 12.56 -16.51
C LEU A 67 25.11 12.08 -17.08
N ILE A 68 25.06 11.23 -18.09
CA ILE A 68 26.22 10.71 -18.80
C ILE A 68 26.40 11.53 -20.06
N GLY A 69 27.49 12.27 -20.11
CA GLY A 69 27.70 13.27 -21.15
C GLY A 69 26.65 14.39 -21.07
N LYS A 70 26.07 14.77 -22.22
CA LYS A 70 25.02 15.80 -22.30
C LYS A 70 23.65 15.24 -22.73
N GLN A 71 23.59 13.96 -23.04
CA GLN A 71 22.46 13.37 -23.76
C GLN A 71 21.75 12.26 -23.01
N VAL A 72 22.44 11.53 -22.12
CA VAL A 72 21.86 10.36 -21.48
C VAL A 72 21.70 10.59 -19.98
N LYS A 73 20.48 10.53 -19.49
CA LYS A 73 20.17 10.57 -18.05
C LYS A 73 19.72 9.17 -17.62
N LEU A 74 20.40 8.64 -16.61
CA LEU A 74 20.02 7.39 -15.94
C LEU A 74 19.47 7.71 -14.56
N GLY A 75 18.48 6.95 -14.12
CA GLY A 75 17.98 7.04 -12.77
C GLY A 75 17.53 5.71 -12.24
N VAL A 76 17.69 5.54 -10.93
CA VAL A 76 17.24 4.37 -10.16
C VAL A 76 16.55 4.88 -8.90
N ASN A 77 15.36 4.37 -8.64
CA ASN A 77 14.62 4.63 -7.42
C ASN A 77 14.24 3.28 -6.80
N LEU A 78 14.72 3.04 -5.60
CA LEU A 78 14.42 1.83 -4.83
C LEU A 78 13.80 2.23 -3.51
N SER A 79 12.79 1.51 -3.09
CA SER A 79 12.23 1.62 -1.74
C SER A 79 11.79 0.25 -1.25
N GLY A 80 11.93 0.03 0.02
CA GLY A 80 11.51 -1.20 0.65
C GLY A 80 11.03 -0.96 2.06
N SER A 81 10.14 -1.82 2.53
CA SER A 81 9.70 -1.82 3.92
C SER A 81 9.48 -3.23 4.43
N SER A 82 9.80 -3.44 5.71
CA SER A 82 9.47 -4.65 6.45
C SER A 82 8.65 -4.26 7.66
N ARG A 83 7.45 -4.81 7.75
CA ARG A 83 6.53 -4.58 8.87
C ARG A 83 6.29 -5.87 9.64
N LYS A 84 6.30 -5.77 10.96
CA LYS A 84 5.82 -6.84 11.85
C LYS A 84 4.74 -6.25 12.75
N THR A 85 3.62 -6.92 12.84
CA THR A 85 2.50 -6.52 13.70
C THR A 85 2.12 -7.68 14.62
N ASN A 86 1.70 -7.33 15.82
CA ASN A 86 0.91 -8.19 16.68
C ASN A 86 -0.41 -7.45 16.91
N ASN A 87 -1.49 -7.98 16.39
CA ASN A 87 -2.82 -7.38 16.48
C ASN A 87 -3.62 -8.05 17.60
N LYS A 88 -4.49 -7.29 18.23
CA LYS A 88 -5.45 -7.78 19.23
C LYS A 88 -6.84 -7.40 18.78
N ASP A 89 -7.33 -8.16 17.80
CA ASP A 89 -8.65 -7.95 17.19
C ASP A 89 -9.74 -8.14 18.27
N ASN A 90 -10.77 -7.30 18.20
CA ASN A 90 -11.93 -7.30 19.10
C ASN A 90 -11.64 -7.05 20.60
N LEU A 91 -10.39 -6.87 21.02
CA LEU A 91 -10.07 -6.67 22.43
C LEU A 91 -10.72 -5.39 22.98
N ILE A 92 -10.76 -4.29 22.22
CA ILE A 92 -11.41 -3.04 22.63
C ILE A 92 -12.93 -3.25 22.82
N ASP A 93 -13.58 -3.95 21.89
CA ASP A 93 -15.01 -4.26 22.01
C ASP A 93 -15.29 -5.10 23.24
N ASN A 94 -14.46 -6.10 23.50
CA ASN A 94 -14.57 -6.93 24.71
C ASN A 94 -14.33 -6.13 25.99
N ILE A 95 -13.33 -5.24 26.04
CA ILE A 95 -13.06 -4.37 27.19
C ILE A 95 -14.29 -3.51 27.55
N ILE A 96 -14.92 -2.91 26.53
CA ILE A 96 -16.05 -1.98 26.75
C ILE A 96 -17.32 -2.73 27.15
N ARG A 97 -17.51 -3.94 26.66
CA ARG A 97 -18.78 -4.69 26.81
C ARG A 97 -18.75 -5.76 27.89
N PHE A 98 -17.58 -6.17 28.36
CA PHE A 98 -17.47 -7.19 29.38
C PHE A 98 -17.90 -6.64 30.74
N ARG A 99 -18.54 -7.46 31.54
CA ARG A 99 -19.14 -7.07 32.81
C ARG A 99 -18.08 -6.73 33.86
N PRO A 100 -18.19 -5.61 34.56
CA PRO A 100 -17.23 -5.21 35.61
C PRO A 100 -17.32 -6.05 36.89
N ASP A 101 -18.45 -6.69 37.15
CA ASP A 101 -18.66 -7.53 38.32
C ASP A 101 -17.92 -8.88 38.28
N PHE A 102 -17.20 -9.16 37.16
CA PHE A 102 -16.27 -10.28 37.07
C PHE A 102 -14.86 -9.86 37.52
N PRO A 103 -14.30 -10.52 38.56
CA PRO A 103 -12.92 -10.25 38.94
C PRO A 103 -11.95 -10.66 37.83
N ALA A 104 -10.93 -9.84 37.58
CA ALA A 104 -9.88 -10.13 36.60
C ALA A 104 -9.01 -11.34 36.98
N TYR A 105 -8.88 -11.57 38.31
CA TYR A 105 -8.07 -12.63 38.90
C TYR A 105 -8.86 -13.46 39.87
N ASN A 106 -8.53 -14.73 39.98
CA ASN A 106 -9.02 -15.63 41.03
C ASN A 106 -8.35 -15.35 42.36
N GLU A 107 -8.85 -15.93 43.46
CA GLU A 107 -8.29 -15.78 44.81
C GLU A 107 -6.82 -16.26 44.92
N ASP A 108 -6.43 -17.21 44.07
CA ASP A 108 -5.05 -17.73 44.00
C ASP A 108 -4.10 -16.87 43.13
N GLY A 109 -4.60 -15.74 42.61
CA GLY A 109 -3.85 -14.84 41.73
C GLY A 109 -3.76 -15.30 40.28
N SER A 110 -4.36 -16.40 39.90
CA SER A 110 -4.47 -16.83 38.50
C SER A 110 -5.45 -15.95 37.73
N ILE A 111 -5.28 -15.83 36.43
CA ILE A 111 -6.22 -15.08 35.56
C ILE A 111 -7.58 -15.77 35.57
N ASN A 112 -8.63 -15.02 35.87
CA ASN A 112 -9.99 -15.51 35.78
C ASN A 112 -10.42 -15.56 34.31
N LEU A 113 -10.65 -16.75 33.79
CA LEU A 113 -11.04 -17.00 32.40
C LEU A 113 -12.55 -17.26 32.24
N VAL A 114 -13.34 -17.03 33.26
CA VAL A 114 -14.78 -17.22 33.18
C VAL A 114 -15.39 -16.23 32.17
N THR A 115 -16.25 -16.73 31.32
CA THR A 115 -17.05 -15.93 30.39
C THR A 115 -18.52 -16.27 30.58
N THR A 116 -19.40 -15.28 30.52
CA THR A 116 -20.85 -15.45 30.72
C THR A 116 -21.64 -15.32 29.43
N SER A 117 -21.00 -14.94 28.34
CA SER A 117 -21.66 -14.66 27.07
C SER A 117 -21.03 -15.45 25.94
N THR A 118 -21.87 -15.84 25.01
CA THR A 118 -21.43 -16.46 23.73
C THR A 118 -20.83 -15.45 22.75
N VAL A 119 -21.01 -14.15 23.01
CA VAL A 119 -20.69 -13.07 22.06
C VAL A 119 -19.60 -12.15 22.62
N ILE A 120 -19.52 -11.99 23.94
CA ILE A 120 -18.54 -11.11 24.59
C ILE A 120 -17.59 -11.98 25.38
N GLU A 121 -16.36 -12.04 24.95
CA GLU A 121 -15.31 -12.83 25.60
C GLU A 121 -14.65 -12.05 26.72
N ASN A 122 -14.18 -12.77 27.74
CA ASN A 122 -13.28 -12.20 28.73
C ASN A 122 -12.05 -11.59 28.03
N PRO A 123 -11.71 -10.32 28.28
CA PRO A 123 -10.58 -9.65 27.63
C PRO A 123 -9.23 -10.38 27.78
N HIS A 124 -8.99 -11.08 28.88
CA HIS A 124 -7.78 -11.90 29.04
C HIS A 124 -7.70 -13.07 28.06
N LEU A 125 -8.84 -13.70 27.74
CA LEU A 125 -8.87 -14.75 26.71
C LEU A 125 -8.48 -14.20 25.35
N THR A 126 -9.07 -13.08 24.95
CA THR A 126 -8.72 -12.41 23.69
C THR A 126 -7.24 -11.98 23.65
N LEU A 127 -6.71 -11.50 24.78
CA LEU A 127 -5.29 -11.13 24.88
C LEU A 127 -4.37 -12.33 24.72
N ALA A 128 -4.78 -13.52 25.15
CA ALA A 128 -4.00 -14.75 25.06
C ALA A 128 -3.85 -15.28 23.61
N ASN A 129 -4.74 -14.87 22.71
CA ASN A 129 -4.66 -15.25 21.30
C ASN A 129 -3.50 -14.55 20.58
N ARG A 130 -2.94 -15.22 19.59
CA ARG A 130 -1.91 -14.69 18.69
C ARG A 130 -2.53 -14.25 17.36
N ASN A 131 -2.20 -13.05 16.92
CA ASN A 131 -2.51 -12.58 15.57
C ASN A 131 -1.31 -11.77 15.06
N ASP A 132 -0.35 -12.49 14.49
CA ASP A 132 0.90 -11.94 14.00
C ASP A 132 0.82 -11.69 12.51
N GLY A 133 1.20 -10.49 12.09
CA GLY A 133 1.35 -10.12 10.69
C GLY A 133 2.80 -9.81 10.34
N ARG A 134 3.22 -10.22 9.15
CA ARG A 134 4.50 -9.81 8.55
C ARG A 134 4.24 -9.31 7.14
N GLY A 135 4.75 -8.12 6.83
CA GLY A 135 4.68 -7.53 5.50
C GLY A 135 6.07 -7.19 4.99
N LEU A 136 6.35 -7.53 3.74
CA LEU A 136 7.52 -7.10 3.00
C LEU A 136 7.03 -6.41 1.72
N THR A 137 7.46 -5.15 1.52
CA THR A 137 7.17 -4.41 0.30
C THR A 137 8.49 -3.96 -0.32
N PHE A 138 8.61 -4.13 -1.61
CA PHE A 138 9.72 -3.60 -2.41
C PHE A 138 9.15 -2.92 -3.65
N SER A 139 9.62 -1.71 -3.94
CA SER A 139 9.34 -0.99 -5.17
C SER A 139 10.64 -0.49 -5.76
N GLY A 140 10.89 -0.87 -6.99
CA GLY A 140 12.08 -0.48 -7.72
C GLY A 140 11.73 0.01 -9.12
N SER A 141 12.31 1.14 -9.52
CA SER A 141 12.27 1.60 -10.90
C SER A 141 13.64 2.04 -11.36
N ALA A 142 13.95 1.74 -12.62
CA ALA A 142 15.11 2.25 -13.31
C ALA A 142 14.68 2.86 -14.64
N PHE A 143 15.27 3.99 -15.00
CA PHE A 143 14.99 4.64 -16.27
C PHE A 143 16.25 5.09 -16.99
N LEU A 144 16.15 5.11 -18.29
CA LEU A 144 17.07 5.74 -19.23
C LEU A 144 16.28 6.82 -19.98
N GLU A 145 16.74 8.06 -19.96
CA GLU A 145 16.26 9.14 -20.80
C GLU A 145 17.41 9.56 -21.75
N TRP A 146 17.16 9.48 -23.04
CA TRP A 146 18.11 9.85 -24.06
C TRP A 146 17.59 11.03 -24.87
N THR A 147 18.33 12.13 -24.82
CA THR A 147 18.12 13.28 -25.72
C THR A 147 18.80 12.97 -27.04
N ILE A 148 18.02 12.47 -28.02
CA ILE A 148 18.51 12.01 -29.33
C ILE A 148 19.02 13.22 -30.12
N LEU A 149 18.24 14.30 -30.09
CA LEU A 149 18.58 15.59 -30.66
C LEU A 149 17.80 16.67 -29.92
N ASP A 150 18.10 17.94 -30.16
CA ASP A 150 17.38 19.04 -29.53
C ASP A 150 15.86 18.93 -29.77
N GLY A 151 15.11 18.93 -28.69
CA GLY A 151 13.66 18.73 -28.69
C GLY A 151 13.18 17.31 -28.86
N LEU A 152 14.02 16.29 -29.12
CA LEU A 152 13.59 14.90 -29.23
C LEU A 152 14.20 14.03 -28.13
N LYS A 153 13.34 13.49 -27.28
CA LYS A 153 13.73 12.66 -26.13
C LYS A 153 13.03 11.29 -26.18
N PHE A 154 13.82 10.27 -25.96
CA PHE A 154 13.32 8.91 -25.69
C PHE A 154 13.51 8.60 -24.21
N LYS A 155 12.50 8.03 -23.57
CA LYS A 155 12.59 7.54 -22.20
C LYS A 155 12.05 6.13 -22.10
N SER A 156 12.83 5.24 -21.51
CA SER A 156 12.45 3.87 -21.15
C SER A 156 12.52 3.72 -19.64
N THR A 157 11.45 3.19 -19.04
CA THR A 157 11.34 3.00 -17.57
C THR A 157 10.88 1.58 -17.29
N GLY A 158 11.64 0.83 -16.51
CA GLY A 158 11.23 -0.44 -15.94
C GLY A 158 10.88 -0.27 -14.46
N THR A 159 9.75 -0.82 -14.03
CA THR A 159 9.28 -0.77 -12.63
C THR A 159 8.90 -2.17 -12.17
N VAL A 160 9.29 -2.51 -10.96
CA VAL A 160 8.91 -3.74 -10.26
C VAL A 160 8.34 -3.36 -8.90
N ASN A 161 7.13 -3.84 -8.61
CA ASN A 161 6.54 -3.76 -7.28
C ASN A 161 6.30 -5.18 -6.78
N TYR A 162 6.80 -5.45 -5.59
CA TYR A 162 6.65 -6.71 -4.88
C TYR A 162 6.04 -6.45 -3.51
N THR A 163 5.01 -7.22 -3.16
CA THR A 163 4.43 -7.21 -1.82
C THR A 163 4.20 -8.65 -1.38
N ASN A 164 4.73 -9.00 -0.21
CA ASN A 164 4.41 -10.25 0.47
C ASN A 164 3.81 -9.94 1.83
N SER A 165 2.69 -10.57 2.13
CA SER A 165 1.98 -10.44 3.40
C SER A 165 1.74 -11.82 3.99
N GLN A 166 2.15 -12.00 5.24
CA GLN A 166 1.97 -13.23 5.98
C GLN A 166 1.14 -12.96 7.23
N THR A 167 0.25 -13.88 7.55
CA THR A 167 -0.56 -13.87 8.77
C THR A 167 -0.41 -15.20 9.51
N ASP A 168 -0.36 -15.15 10.83
CA ASP A 168 -0.32 -16.30 11.73
C ASP A 168 -1.28 -16.03 12.89
N ILE A 169 -2.45 -16.64 12.83
CA ILE A 169 -3.51 -16.49 13.82
C ILE A 169 -3.63 -17.79 14.58
N PHE A 170 -3.39 -17.75 15.88
CA PHE A 170 -3.62 -18.88 16.80
C PHE A 170 -4.65 -18.48 17.84
N SER A 171 -5.74 -19.23 17.88
CA SER A 171 -6.81 -19.07 18.88
C SER A 171 -6.75 -20.24 19.86
N LYS A 172 -6.61 -19.90 21.12
CA LYS A 172 -6.62 -20.88 22.22
C LYS A 172 -8.03 -21.42 22.44
N LYS A 173 -8.13 -22.61 23.04
CA LYS A 173 -9.40 -23.21 23.40
C LYS A 173 -10.23 -22.28 24.29
N GLY A 174 -11.51 -22.16 24.02
CA GLY A 174 -12.44 -21.34 24.79
C GLY A 174 -12.36 -19.84 24.53
N THR A 175 -11.52 -19.38 23.57
CA THR A 175 -11.28 -17.94 23.35
C THR A 175 -12.12 -17.30 22.24
N ARG A 176 -13.04 -18.03 21.63
CA ARG A 176 -13.95 -17.55 20.57
C ARG A 176 -15.40 -17.92 20.84
N GLY A 177 -15.90 -17.62 22.05
CA GLY A 177 -17.26 -17.93 22.41
C GLY A 177 -17.59 -19.43 22.42
N TYR A 178 -18.87 -19.79 22.39
CA TYR A 178 -19.31 -21.19 22.34
C TYR A 178 -18.94 -21.94 21.07
N ALA A 179 -18.50 -21.23 20.05
CA ALA A 179 -18.28 -21.83 18.73
C ALA A 179 -16.98 -22.63 18.65
N THR A 180 -16.01 -22.43 19.54
CA THR A 180 -14.73 -23.14 19.46
C THR A 180 -14.50 -23.99 20.70
N ALA A 181 -14.97 -25.22 20.64
CA ALA A 181 -14.57 -26.26 21.59
C ALA A 181 -13.05 -26.59 21.48
N TYR A 182 -12.39 -26.11 20.42
CA TYR A 182 -11.03 -26.48 20.04
C TYR A 182 -10.15 -25.26 19.83
N ASN A 183 -8.86 -25.43 20.06
CA ASN A 183 -7.84 -24.48 19.62
C ASN A 183 -7.68 -24.56 18.10
N SER A 184 -7.28 -23.47 17.47
CA SER A 184 -7.11 -23.43 16.01
C SER A 184 -5.93 -22.56 15.59
N ARG A 185 -5.32 -22.88 14.47
CA ARG A 185 -4.28 -22.05 13.82
C ARG A 185 -4.59 -21.86 12.36
N ASN A 186 -4.48 -20.60 11.91
CA ASN A 186 -4.62 -20.23 10.51
C ASN A 186 -3.36 -19.49 10.06
N LEU A 187 -2.76 -19.96 8.97
CA LEU A 187 -1.63 -19.33 8.31
C LEU A 187 -2.07 -18.83 6.94
N GLY A 188 -1.65 -17.62 6.61
CA GLY A 188 -1.87 -17.05 5.29
C GLY A 188 -0.59 -16.45 4.72
N ASN A 189 -0.39 -16.62 3.42
CA ASN A 189 0.66 -15.94 2.66
C ASN A 189 0.08 -15.42 1.35
N SER A 190 0.20 -14.12 1.13
CA SER A 190 -0.21 -13.46 -0.11
C SER A 190 0.99 -12.76 -0.73
N GLU A 191 1.23 -13.04 -1.99
CA GLU A 191 2.30 -12.45 -2.79
C GLU A 191 1.72 -11.76 -4.01
N ASN A 192 2.08 -10.49 -4.20
CA ASN A 192 1.67 -9.69 -5.36
C ASN A 192 2.90 -9.12 -6.05
N ASN A 193 2.95 -9.31 -7.36
CA ASN A 193 4.03 -8.84 -8.22
C ASN A 193 3.44 -8.01 -9.36
N THR A 194 3.95 -6.80 -9.56
CA THR A 194 3.61 -5.97 -10.71
C THR A 194 4.90 -5.56 -11.42
N TYR A 195 4.96 -5.82 -12.71
CA TYR A 195 6.05 -5.41 -13.59
C TYR A 195 5.50 -4.45 -14.63
N VAL A 196 6.13 -3.29 -14.77
CA VAL A 196 5.73 -2.29 -15.77
C VAL A 196 6.94 -1.91 -16.59
N TRP A 197 6.76 -1.85 -17.89
CA TRP A 197 7.77 -1.33 -18.83
C TRP A 197 7.15 -0.28 -19.74
N ASP A 198 7.57 0.95 -19.53
CA ASP A 198 7.10 2.13 -20.26
C ASP A 198 8.18 2.64 -21.20
N ASN A 199 7.79 2.95 -22.42
CA ASN A 199 8.63 3.61 -23.40
C ASN A 199 7.90 4.80 -23.97
N THR A 200 8.56 5.96 -24.02
CA THR A 200 7.98 7.17 -24.57
C THR A 200 8.98 7.89 -25.46
N LEU A 201 8.50 8.39 -26.60
CA LEU A 201 9.24 9.29 -27.47
C LEU A 201 8.49 10.63 -27.48
N THR A 202 9.18 11.68 -27.04
CA THR A 202 8.60 13.03 -26.94
C THR A 202 9.37 13.97 -27.84
N TRP A 203 8.65 14.69 -28.70
CA TRP A 203 9.19 15.74 -29.52
C TRP A 203 8.61 17.07 -29.12
N MET A 204 9.48 18.04 -28.87
CA MET A 204 9.14 19.42 -28.47
C MET A 204 9.76 20.40 -29.45
N LYS A 205 8.95 21.29 -29.97
CA LYS A 205 9.45 22.35 -30.87
C LYS A 205 8.70 23.64 -30.69
N THR A 206 9.47 24.73 -30.61
CA THR A 206 8.92 26.09 -30.61
C THR A 206 9.35 26.77 -31.92
N PHE A 207 8.39 27.35 -32.62
CA PHE A 207 8.62 28.10 -33.85
C PHE A 207 7.74 29.36 -33.86
N GLY A 208 8.38 30.52 -33.76
CA GLY A 208 7.67 31.78 -33.55
C GLY A 208 6.77 31.75 -32.32
N LYS A 209 5.46 31.98 -32.53
CA LYS A 209 4.45 31.96 -31.46
C LYS A 209 3.86 30.56 -31.19
N HIS A 210 4.31 29.55 -31.92
CA HIS A 210 3.78 28.17 -31.84
C HIS A 210 4.68 27.32 -30.93
N ASN A 211 4.09 26.62 -29.98
CA ASN A 211 4.77 25.62 -29.19
C ASN A 211 4.02 24.28 -29.34
N LEU A 212 4.75 23.26 -29.79
CA LEU A 212 4.21 21.93 -30.03
C LEU A 212 4.96 20.91 -29.19
N VAL A 213 4.23 20.06 -28.48
CA VAL A 213 4.76 18.87 -27.82
C VAL A 213 3.95 17.67 -28.30
N ALA A 214 4.62 16.76 -29.01
CA ALA A 214 4.05 15.51 -29.45
C ALA A 214 4.73 14.34 -28.72
N MET A 215 3.95 13.39 -28.25
CA MET A 215 4.42 12.20 -27.54
C MET A 215 3.72 10.97 -28.09
N VAL A 216 4.49 9.92 -28.32
CA VAL A 216 3.98 8.56 -28.49
C VAL A 216 4.60 7.68 -27.42
N GLY A 217 3.84 6.71 -26.93
CA GLY A 217 4.30 5.82 -25.88
C GLY A 217 3.69 4.44 -25.99
N HIS A 218 4.37 3.50 -25.38
CA HIS A 218 3.95 2.11 -25.25
C HIS A 218 4.24 1.65 -23.84
N SER A 219 3.30 0.90 -23.23
CA SER A 219 3.41 0.35 -21.89
C SER A 219 3.00 -1.12 -21.88
N ILE A 220 3.72 -1.92 -21.15
CA ILE A 220 3.33 -3.29 -20.80
C ILE A 220 3.31 -3.40 -19.29
N GLU A 221 2.18 -3.81 -18.76
CA GLU A 221 2.02 -4.14 -17.34
C GLU A 221 1.67 -5.61 -17.19
N LYS A 222 2.36 -6.30 -16.29
CA LYS A 222 2.06 -7.67 -15.90
C LYS A 222 1.87 -7.74 -14.40
N TYR A 223 0.68 -8.15 -14.00
CA TYR A 223 0.33 -8.42 -12.61
C TYR A 223 0.27 -9.92 -12.38
N LYS A 224 0.77 -10.35 -11.21
CA LYS A 224 0.63 -11.71 -10.70
C LYS A 224 0.33 -11.66 -9.21
N SER A 225 -0.64 -12.44 -8.79
CA SER A 225 -1.01 -12.66 -7.39
C SER A 225 -0.98 -14.15 -7.11
N ARG A 226 -0.47 -14.50 -5.95
CA ARG A 226 -0.50 -15.86 -5.42
C ARG A 226 -0.91 -15.79 -3.96
N MET A 227 -1.89 -16.61 -3.60
CA MET A 227 -2.33 -16.79 -2.23
C MET A 227 -2.18 -18.24 -1.84
N LEU A 228 -1.68 -18.48 -0.64
CA LEU A 228 -1.63 -19.76 0.02
C LEU A 228 -2.15 -19.58 1.43
N SER A 229 -3.11 -20.38 1.83
CA SER A 229 -3.63 -20.40 3.20
C SER A 229 -3.78 -21.83 3.68
N GLY A 230 -3.70 -22.01 4.97
CA GLY A 230 -3.92 -23.31 5.59
C GLY A 230 -4.23 -23.15 7.06
N GLY A 231 -4.96 -24.08 7.61
CA GLY A 231 -5.33 -24.07 8.99
C GLY A 231 -5.43 -25.49 9.54
N ALA A 232 -5.46 -25.57 10.86
CA ALA A 232 -5.74 -26.80 11.58
C ALA A 232 -6.41 -26.49 12.91
N GLU A 233 -7.11 -27.47 13.44
CA GLU A 233 -7.81 -27.41 14.73
C GLU A 233 -7.39 -28.62 15.59
N GLU A 234 -7.80 -28.61 16.85
CA GLU A 234 -7.57 -29.72 17.80
C GLU A 234 -6.07 -30.06 17.97
N PHE A 235 -5.27 -29.04 18.30
CA PHE A 235 -3.87 -29.27 18.64
C PHE A 235 -3.75 -29.94 20.03
N PRO A 236 -2.75 -30.85 20.21
CA PRO A 236 -2.54 -31.54 21.49
C PRO A 236 -2.20 -30.61 22.66
N ASP A 237 -1.56 -29.47 22.35
CA ASP A 237 -1.29 -28.40 23.30
C ASP A 237 -1.36 -27.04 22.60
N GLU A 238 -1.15 -25.94 23.33
CA GLU A 238 -1.30 -24.57 22.82
C GLU A 238 0.01 -23.78 22.75
N GLU A 239 1.16 -24.43 22.97
CA GLU A 239 2.45 -23.75 23.05
C GLU A 239 3.54 -24.42 22.21
N VAL A 240 3.62 -25.75 22.23
CA VAL A 240 4.74 -26.53 21.62
C VAL A 240 4.31 -27.20 20.34
N LEU A 241 3.26 -28.03 20.37
CA LEU A 241 2.80 -28.83 19.24
C LEU A 241 1.73 -28.11 18.41
N ILE A 242 2.08 -26.90 17.98
CA ILE A 242 1.18 -26.00 17.24
C ILE A 242 1.47 -25.91 15.73
N ASN A 243 2.29 -26.79 15.18
CA ASN A 243 2.47 -26.89 13.72
C ASN A 243 1.20 -27.46 13.08
N LEU A 244 0.81 -27.00 11.90
CA LEU A 244 -0.44 -27.42 11.25
C LEU A 244 -0.57 -28.95 11.16
N GLY A 245 0.53 -29.66 10.89
CA GLY A 245 0.56 -31.11 10.87
C GLY A 245 0.36 -31.82 12.22
N SER A 246 0.30 -31.09 13.32
CA SER A 246 0.01 -31.62 14.67
C SER A 246 -1.45 -31.50 15.06
N GLY A 247 -2.25 -30.74 14.32
CA GLY A 247 -3.70 -30.65 14.53
C GLY A 247 -4.42 -31.87 13.92
N ALA A 248 -5.59 -32.19 14.44
CA ALA A 248 -6.41 -33.33 13.98
C ALA A 248 -7.09 -33.02 12.64
N ASP A 249 -7.73 -31.85 12.51
CA ASP A 249 -8.40 -31.42 11.31
C ASP A 249 -7.58 -30.30 10.63
N SER A 250 -7.03 -30.60 9.47
CA SER A 250 -6.22 -29.64 8.72
C SER A 250 -6.76 -29.42 7.31
N TRP A 251 -6.58 -28.22 6.81
CA TRP A 251 -6.96 -27.80 5.45
C TRP A 251 -5.90 -26.91 4.83
N ALA A 252 -5.87 -26.87 3.50
CA ALA A 252 -5.06 -25.94 2.74
C ALA A 252 -5.82 -25.47 1.52
N ASP A 253 -5.61 -24.22 1.13
CA ASP A 253 -6.19 -23.60 -0.04
C ASP A 253 -5.17 -22.70 -0.73
N SER A 254 -5.27 -22.58 -2.06
CA SER A 254 -4.39 -21.73 -2.85
C SER A 254 -5.13 -21.12 -4.03
N ASP A 255 -4.80 -19.88 -4.35
CA ASP A 255 -5.30 -19.21 -5.54
C ASP A 255 -4.16 -18.48 -6.25
N GLU A 256 -4.20 -18.50 -7.59
CA GLU A 256 -3.29 -17.77 -8.44
C GLU A 256 -4.08 -16.95 -9.46
N ALA A 257 -3.79 -15.66 -9.53
CA ALA A 257 -4.39 -14.76 -10.47
C ALA A 257 -3.31 -13.94 -11.20
N GLY A 258 -3.63 -13.52 -12.41
CA GLY A 258 -2.73 -12.65 -13.14
C GLY A 258 -3.39 -12.04 -14.35
N ASN A 259 -2.84 -10.91 -14.77
CA ASN A 259 -3.26 -10.25 -15.99
C ASN A 259 -2.10 -9.49 -16.63
N THR A 260 -2.23 -9.28 -17.92
CA THR A 260 -1.33 -8.44 -18.71
C THR A 260 -2.15 -7.34 -19.37
N LEU A 261 -1.65 -6.11 -19.29
CA LEU A 261 -2.18 -4.95 -19.99
C LEU A 261 -1.11 -4.42 -20.93
N VAL A 262 -1.46 -4.24 -22.18
CA VAL A 262 -0.60 -3.61 -23.20
C VAL A 262 -1.28 -2.33 -23.66
N SER A 263 -0.56 -1.22 -23.63
CA SER A 263 -1.11 0.09 -23.94
C SER A 263 -0.27 0.81 -24.98
N ALA A 264 -0.92 1.54 -25.86
CA ALA A 264 -0.28 2.54 -26.69
C ALA A 264 -0.96 3.90 -26.51
N ILE A 265 -0.17 4.94 -26.45
CA ILE A 265 -0.65 6.32 -26.24
C ILE A 265 -0.01 7.27 -27.24
N ALA A 266 -0.80 8.18 -27.76
CA ALA A 266 -0.32 9.33 -28.52
C ALA A 266 -0.95 10.60 -27.93
N ARG A 267 -0.13 11.63 -27.74
CA ARG A 267 -0.59 12.93 -27.21
C ARG A 267 0.06 14.06 -27.98
N VAL A 268 -0.76 15.06 -28.29
CA VAL A 268 -0.30 16.30 -28.88
C VAL A 268 -0.82 17.45 -28.02
N ASN A 269 0.12 18.28 -27.54
CA ASN A 269 -0.17 19.53 -26.89
C ASN A 269 0.29 20.67 -27.82
N TYR A 270 -0.61 21.54 -28.15
CA TYR A 270 -0.33 22.71 -28.97
C TYR A 270 -0.68 23.98 -28.23
N LYS A 271 0.20 24.95 -28.31
CA LYS A 271 -0.01 26.26 -27.70
C LYS A 271 0.38 27.35 -28.69
N TYR A 272 -0.53 28.28 -28.92
CA TYR A 272 -0.31 29.43 -29.79
C TYR A 272 -0.31 30.73 -28.95
N ASN A 273 0.76 31.50 -29.08
CA ASN A 273 0.97 32.82 -28.46
C ASN A 273 0.70 32.84 -26.95
N ASN A 274 0.86 31.73 -26.24
CA ASN A 274 0.47 31.52 -24.85
C ASN A 274 -1.02 31.78 -24.52
N ARG A 275 -1.87 31.98 -25.54
CA ARG A 275 -3.31 32.33 -25.43
C ARG A 275 -4.21 31.12 -25.68
N TYR A 276 -3.95 30.41 -26.76
CA TYR A 276 -4.78 29.28 -27.20
C TYR A 276 -4.06 27.99 -26.99
N LEU A 277 -4.67 27.07 -26.24
CA LEU A 277 -4.09 25.76 -25.94
C LEU A 277 -5.06 24.67 -26.43
N ALA A 278 -4.51 23.66 -27.05
CA ALA A 278 -5.24 22.47 -27.46
C ALA A 278 -4.44 21.24 -27.04
N THR A 279 -5.13 20.24 -26.51
CA THR A 279 -4.57 18.93 -26.18
C THR A 279 -5.44 17.87 -26.85
N PHE A 280 -4.81 16.94 -27.52
CA PHE A 280 -5.46 15.73 -28.00
C PHE A 280 -4.68 14.54 -27.47
N THR A 281 -5.40 13.54 -26.93
CA THR A 281 -4.81 12.28 -26.49
C THR A 281 -5.62 11.14 -27.08
N PHE A 282 -4.93 10.15 -27.59
CA PHE A 282 -5.50 8.88 -27.99
C PHE A 282 -4.79 7.76 -27.24
N ARG A 283 -5.55 6.89 -26.58
CA ARG A 283 -5.02 5.72 -25.89
C ARG A 283 -5.77 4.48 -26.35
N THR A 284 -5.05 3.40 -26.51
CA THR A 284 -5.62 2.07 -26.72
C THR A 284 -5.01 1.11 -25.72
N ASP A 285 -5.85 0.29 -25.10
CA ASP A 285 -5.48 -0.67 -24.06
C ASP A 285 -6.00 -2.05 -24.43
N GLY A 286 -5.11 -3.03 -24.43
CA GLY A 286 -5.42 -4.43 -24.60
C GLY A 286 -5.21 -5.20 -23.31
N SER A 287 -6.29 -5.77 -22.74
CA SER A 287 -6.24 -6.50 -21.48
C SER A 287 -6.50 -7.99 -21.67
N SER A 288 -5.66 -8.82 -21.02
CA SER A 288 -5.83 -10.28 -21.00
C SER A 288 -7.05 -10.75 -20.20
N LYS A 289 -7.70 -9.86 -19.45
CA LYS A 289 -8.94 -10.15 -18.70
C LYS A 289 -10.15 -10.33 -19.61
N PHE A 290 -10.06 -9.84 -20.85
CA PHE A 290 -11.14 -9.95 -21.82
C PHE A 290 -10.85 -11.02 -22.88
N GLY A 291 -11.92 -11.61 -23.43
CA GLY A 291 -11.81 -12.57 -24.53
C GLY A 291 -11.14 -12.00 -25.78
N PRO A 292 -10.65 -12.86 -26.69
CA PRO A 292 -9.82 -12.46 -27.83
C PRO A 292 -10.41 -11.31 -28.65
N ASP A 293 -11.70 -11.33 -28.89
CA ASP A 293 -12.39 -10.37 -29.78
C ASP A 293 -12.73 -9.02 -29.10
N LYS A 294 -12.55 -8.91 -27.77
CA LYS A 294 -12.91 -7.72 -26.97
C LYS A 294 -11.76 -7.20 -26.11
N ARG A 295 -10.54 -7.56 -26.42
CA ARG A 295 -9.38 -7.20 -25.62
C ARG A 295 -8.99 -5.72 -25.69
N TRP A 296 -9.32 -5.06 -26.80
CA TRP A 296 -8.87 -3.71 -27.07
C TRP A 296 -9.95 -2.67 -26.84
N GLY A 297 -9.62 -1.69 -26.01
CA GLY A 297 -10.41 -0.47 -25.81
C GLY A 297 -9.70 0.74 -26.43
N TYR A 298 -10.48 1.72 -26.88
CA TYR A 298 -9.98 2.95 -27.54
C TYR A 298 -10.54 4.16 -26.81
N PHE A 299 -9.66 5.07 -26.39
CA PHE A 299 -9.97 6.17 -25.50
C PHE A 299 -9.45 7.49 -26.06
N PRO A 300 -10.16 8.12 -27.03
CA PRO A 300 -9.82 9.46 -27.47
C PRO A 300 -10.25 10.49 -26.41
N SER A 301 -9.45 11.53 -26.23
CA SER A 301 -9.81 12.69 -25.42
C SER A 301 -9.24 13.98 -26.02
N GLY A 302 -9.95 15.08 -25.79
CA GLY A 302 -9.56 16.38 -26.29
C GLY A 302 -9.86 17.48 -25.29
N ALA A 303 -9.01 18.50 -25.25
CA ALA A 303 -9.23 19.67 -24.41
C ALA A 303 -8.78 20.94 -25.14
N LEU A 304 -9.54 22.00 -24.97
CA LEU A 304 -9.23 23.33 -25.46
C LEU A 304 -9.20 24.33 -24.28
N ALA A 305 -8.29 25.29 -24.38
CA ALA A 305 -8.27 26.36 -23.40
C ALA A 305 -7.87 27.69 -24.05
N TRP A 306 -8.46 28.75 -23.53
CA TRP A 306 -8.20 30.13 -23.93
C TRP A 306 -7.80 30.96 -22.71
N VAL A 307 -6.61 31.53 -22.75
CA VAL A 307 -6.12 32.43 -21.72
C VAL A 307 -6.55 33.85 -22.09
N ILE A 308 -7.73 34.22 -21.65
CA ILE A 308 -8.39 35.50 -21.98
C ILE A 308 -7.57 36.66 -21.46
N SER A 309 -6.96 36.53 -20.28
CA SER A 309 -6.12 37.55 -19.68
C SER A 309 -4.88 37.94 -20.52
N GLU A 310 -4.49 37.13 -21.49
CA GLU A 310 -3.38 37.43 -22.39
C GLU A 310 -3.83 38.14 -23.69
N GLU A 311 -5.14 38.38 -23.85
CA GLU A 311 -5.65 39.20 -24.95
C GLU A 311 -5.44 40.68 -24.76
N GLU A 312 -5.25 41.43 -25.86
CA GLU A 312 -4.98 42.85 -25.81
C GLU A 312 -6.12 43.68 -25.18
N PHE A 313 -7.38 43.22 -25.41
CA PHE A 313 -8.55 43.90 -24.82
C PHE A 313 -8.63 43.73 -23.28
N MET A 314 -7.91 42.80 -22.71
CA MET A 314 -7.84 42.59 -21.25
C MET A 314 -6.76 43.45 -20.58
N SER A 315 -5.89 44.10 -21.34
CA SER A 315 -4.79 44.90 -20.80
C SER A 315 -5.22 45.94 -19.73
N PRO A 316 -6.34 46.66 -19.88
CA PRO A 316 -6.82 47.63 -18.86
C PRO A 316 -7.28 46.95 -17.56
N LEU A 317 -7.70 45.66 -17.66
CA LEU A 317 -8.24 44.92 -16.54
C LEU A 317 -7.21 44.02 -15.84
N LYS A 318 -5.96 43.94 -16.36
CA LYS A 318 -4.89 43.08 -15.80
C LYS A 318 -4.55 43.37 -14.34
N LEU A 319 -4.77 44.63 -13.89
CA LEU A 319 -4.55 45.03 -12.49
C LEU A 319 -5.56 44.33 -11.55
N TYR A 320 -6.78 44.13 -12.00
CA TYR A 320 -7.89 43.58 -11.22
C TYR A 320 -8.08 42.08 -11.47
N ILE A 321 -7.83 41.60 -12.70
CA ILE A 321 -7.98 40.24 -13.14
C ILE A 321 -6.65 39.82 -13.81
N PRO A 322 -5.63 39.47 -13.01
CA PRO A 322 -4.29 39.16 -13.54
C PRO A 322 -4.25 37.89 -14.35
N TYR A 323 -5.18 36.94 -14.10
CA TYR A 323 -5.26 35.69 -14.83
C TYR A 323 -6.71 35.25 -14.99
N LEU A 324 -7.14 35.07 -16.26
CA LEU A 324 -8.44 34.55 -16.63
C LEU A 324 -8.25 33.52 -17.74
N LYS A 325 -8.70 32.29 -17.51
CA LYS A 325 -8.59 31.17 -18.46
C LYS A 325 -9.93 30.44 -18.55
N LEU A 326 -10.44 30.28 -19.76
CA LEU A 326 -11.56 29.39 -20.08
C LEU A 326 -11.00 28.06 -20.57
N ARG A 327 -11.62 26.96 -20.20
CA ARG A 327 -11.26 25.62 -20.64
C ARG A 327 -12.49 24.72 -20.83
N ALA A 328 -12.42 23.80 -21.81
CA ALA A 328 -13.39 22.74 -22.07
C ALA A 328 -12.67 21.45 -22.41
N SER A 329 -13.18 20.32 -21.92
CA SER A 329 -12.63 18.99 -22.19
C SER A 329 -13.73 17.95 -22.24
#